data_b2732bd4e76fc374139aceb14a804f2d
#
_entry.id   b2732bd4e76fc374139aceb14a804f2d
#
_cell.length_a   1.000
_cell.length_b   1.000
_cell.length_c   1.000
_cell.angle_alpha   90.00
_cell.angle_beta   90.00
_cell.angle_gamma   90.00
#
_symmetry.space_group_name_H-M   'P 1'
#
loop_
_entity.id
_entity.type
_entity.pdbx_description
1 polymer ?
#
loop_
_entity_poly.entity_id
_entity_poly.type
_entity_poly.pdbx_seq_one_letter_code
_entity_poly.pdbx_strand_id
1 'polypeptide(L)'
;MKPQAIIYLLFSFFVLIISWEDQGNQAVAAFHQEVSQEDAIRLRILANSDSVADQKLKRDIRDQVNASITEWVTGIESKQEAMELIESKLSEVEAIVEAELAAKGLNQDYHVDFEQVDFPTKLYGNLVYPAGEYQAVLITLGEGLGENWWCVLFPPLCFIDMDQSNAVPQEEVEEVEVVEESDEDVEVSFFFVDFFKGLFDSLFGDDTTTVATNQ
;
A
#
# COMPACT_ATOMS: atom_id res chain seq x y z
N MET A 1 10.92 42.11 25.68
CA MET A 1 9.52 41.58 25.65
C MET A 1 9.25 40.90 27.00
N LYS A 2 8.01 40.95 27.49
CA LYS A 2 7.70 40.28 28.76
C LYS A 2 7.80 38.76 28.53
N PRO A 3 8.44 37.98 29.43
CA PRO A 3 8.63 36.53 29.24
C PRO A 3 7.31 35.76 28.99
N GLN A 4 6.21 36.26 29.54
CA GLN A 4 4.87 35.73 29.31
C GLN A 4 4.44 35.82 27.83
N ALA A 5 4.82 36.86 27.09
CA ALA A 5 4.46 37.03 25.70
C ALA A 5 5.18 35.98 24.80
N ILE A 6 6.43 35.64 25.17
CA ILE A 6 7.20 34.61 24.45
C ILE A 6 6.57 33.22 24.67
N ILE A 7 6.14 32.91 25.88
CA ILE A 7 5.47 31.65 26.19
C ILE A 7 4.17 31.50 25.40
N TYR A 8 3.36 32.58 25.31
CA TYR A 8 2.12 32.54 24.51
C TYR A 8 2.38 32.40 23.02
N LEU A 9 3.45 33.02 22.47
CA LEU A 9 3.83 32.86 21.08
C LEU A 9 4.30 31.43 20.78
N LEU A 10 5.12 30.84 21.63
CA LEU A 10 5.57 29.46 21.48
C LEU A 10 4.41 28.47 21.58
N PHE A 11 3.50 28.69 22.53
CA PHE A 11 2.32 27.84 22.66
C PHE A 11 1.39 27.96 21.44
N SER A 12 1.15 29.18 20.95
CA SER A 12 0.35 29.41 19.75
C SER A 12 0.98 28.76 18.51
N PHE A 13 2.31 28.85 18.36
CA PHE A 13 3.04 28.21 17.29
C PHE A 13 2.97 26.68 17.36
N PHE A 14 3.08 26.12 18.56
CA PHE A 14 2.92 24.69 18.79
C PHE A 14 1.52 24.18 18.44
N VAL A 15 0.48 24.93 18.84
CA VAL A 15 -0.91 24.61 18.47
C VAL A 15 -1.12 24.69 16.97
N LEU A 16 -0.51 25.67 16.27
CA LEU A 16 -0.57 25.79 14.82
C LEU A 16 0.09 24.59 14.11
N ILE A 17 1.22 24.11 14.62
CA ILE A 17 1.89 22.93 14.04
C ILE A 17 1.00 21.68 14.17
N ILE A 18 0.46 21.43 15.38
CA ILE A 18 -0.44 20.29 15.61
C ILE A 18 -1.68 20.39 14.72
N SER A 19 -2.27 21.58 14.61
CA SER A 19 -3.45 21.81 13.77
C SER A 19 -3.16 21.61 12.28
N TRP A 20 -1.95 21.94 11.82
CA TRP A 20 -1.52 21.71 10.44
C TRP A 20 -1.40 20.23 10.11
N GLU A 21 -0.84 19.44 11.04
CA GLU A 21 -0.66 18.00 10.86
C GLU A 21 -2.01 17.27 10.80
N ASP A 22 -2.96 17.68 11.66
CA ASP A 22 -4.31 17.14 11.67
C ASP A 22 -5.10 17.47 10.39
N GLN A 23 -4.95 18.68 9.84
CA GLN A 23 -5.56 19.08 8.57
C GLN A 23 -4.97 18.33 7.37
N GLY A 24 -3.68 18.01 7.38
CA GLY A 24 -3.03 17.20 6.36
C GLY A 24 -3.62 15.78 6.31
N ASN A 25 -3.77 15.15 7.46
CA ASN A 25 -4.32 13.80 7.59
C ASN A 25 -5.80 13.73 7.18
N GLN A 26 -6.61 14.74 7.50
CA GLN A 26 -8.01 14.81 7.07
C GLN A 26 -8.15 15.03 5.56
N ALA A 27 -7.26 15.80 4.94
CA ALA A 27 -7.27 16.01 3.51
C ALA A 27 -6.93 14.72 2.75
N VAL A 28 -5.95 13.93 3.22
CA VAL A 28 -5.61 12.63 2.63
C VAL A 28 -6.76 11.63 2.80
N ALA A 29 -7.38 11.58 3.98
CA ALA A 29 -8.55 10.72 4.23
C ALA A 29 -9.78 11.09 3.37
N ALA A 30 -9.95 12.38 3.05
CA ALA A 30 -11.05 12.84 2.19
C ALA A 30 -10.86 12.46 0.71
N PHE A 31 -9.63 12.17 0.27
CA PHE A 31 -9.34 11.70 -1.10
C PHE A 31 -9.50 10.19 -1.28
N HIS A 32 -9.48 9.40 -0.20
CA HIS A 32 -9.57 7.95 -0.25
C HIS A 32 -10.91 7.50 0.33
N GLN A 33 -11.72 6.88 -0.52
CA GLN A 33 -12.99 6.29 -0.10
C GLN A 33 -12.74 4.83 0.26
N GLU A 34 -12.99 4.48 1.52
CA GLU A 34 -12.95 3.09 1.98
C GLU A 34 -14.19 2.34 1.47
N VAL A 35 -13.96 1.18 0.87
CA VAL A 35 -15.00 0.30 0.34
C VAL A 35 -15.27 -0.80 1.36
N SER A 36 -16.56 -1.08 1.61
CA SER A 36 -16.95 -2.18 2.48
C SER A 36 -16.49 -3.53 1.91
N GLN A 37 -15.95 -4.39 2.79
CA GLN A 37 -15.60 -5.76 2.42
C GLN A 37 -16.82 -6.55 1.91
N GLU A 38 -18.01 -6.19 2.41
CA GLU A 38 -19.26 -6.85 2.05
C GLU A 38 -19.70 -6.53 0.62
N ASP A 39 -19.14 -5.49 -0.02
CA ASP A 39 -19.58 -5.02 -1.35
C ASP A 39 -18.68 -5.52 -2.49
N ALA A 40 -17.60 -6.25 -2.20
CA ALA A 40 -16.64 -6.66 -3.20
C ALA A 40 -16.55 -8.18 -3.38
N ILE A 41 -16.29 -8.61 -4.64
CA ILE A 41 -15.80 -9.96 -4.98
C ILE A 41 -14.40 -9.77 -5.54
N ARG A 42 -13.46 -10.59 -5.09
CA ARG A 42 -12.05 -10.42 -5.43
C ARG A 42 -11.49 -11.57 -6.26
N LEU A 43 -10.28 -11.37 -6.78
CA LEU A 43 -9.50 -12.41 -7.47
C LEU A 43 -8.12 -12.48 -6.83
N ARG A 44 -7.68 -13.69 -6.53
CA ARG A 44 -6.31 -14.00 -6.15
C ARG A 44 -5.76 -15.07 -7.07
N ILE A 45 -4.58 -14.84 -7.63
CA ILE A 45 -3.87 -15.84 -8.44
C ILE A 45 -2.50 -16.04 -7.83
N LEU A 46 -2.20 -17.29 -7.42
CA LEU A 46 -0.90 -17.72 -6.94
C LEU A 46 -0.13 -18.32 -8.11
N ALA A 47 1.04 -17.76 -8.43
CA ALA A 47 1.93 -18.37 -9.40
C ALA A 47 2.65 -19.59 -8.80
N ASN A 48 3.03 -20.55 -9.63
CA ASN A 48 3.80 -21.69 -9.18
C ASN A 48 5.15 -21.28 -8.54
N SER A 49 5.86 -20.31 -9.15
CA SER A 49 7.10 -19.75 -8.64
C SER A 49 7.29 -18.30 -9.10
N ASP A 50 8.40 -17.67 -8.68
CA ASP A 50 8.78 -16.32 -9.12
C ASP A 50 9.57 -16.31 -10.42
N SER A 51 9.65 -17.44 -11.14
CA SER A 51 10.25 -17.48 -12.46
C SER A 51 9.52 -16.53 -13.42
N VAL A 52 10.27 -15.95 -14.37
CA VAL A 52 9.70 -15.05 -15.39
C VAL A 52 8.57 -15.75 -16.18
N ALA A 53 8.71 -17.06 -16.41
CA ALA A 53 7.71 -17.85 -17.14
C ALA A 53 6.41 -18.02 -16.34
N ASP A 54 6.51 -18.36 -15.04
CA ASP A 54 5.34 -18.55 -14.17
C ASP A 54 4.64 -17.21 -13.88
N GLN A 55 5.40 -16.15 -13.70
CA GLN A 55 4.84 -14.81 -13.51
C GLN A 55 4.16 -14.30 -14.78
N LYS A 56 4.68 -14.66 -15.97
CA LYS A 56 4.01 -14.36 -17.24
C LYS A 56 2.73 -15.16 -17.41
N LEU A 57 2.75 -16.45 -17.13
CA LEU A 57 1.56 -17.32 -17.17
C LEU A 57 0.45 -16.77 -16.27
N LYS A 58 0.79 -16.40 -15.02
CA LYS A 58 -0.14 -15.77 -14.09
C LYS A 58 -0.81 -14.52 -14.68
N ARG A 59 -0.05 -13.65 -15.34
CA ARG A 59 -0.60 -12.44 -15.97
C ARG A 59 -1.50 -12.76 -17.16
N ASP A 60 -1.11 -13.73 -18.00
CA ASP A 60 -1.90 -14.13 -19.16
C ASP A 60 -3.26 -14.73 -18.71
N ILE A 61 -3.25 -15.59 -17.68
CA ILE A 61 -4.49 -16.14 -17.05
C ILE A 61 -5.33 -15.02 -16.45
N ARG A 62 -4.72 -14.10 -15.68
CA ARG A 62 -5.43 -12.94 -15.13
C ARG A 62 -6.19 -12.17 -16.19
N ASP A 63 -5.54 -11.88 -17.32
CA ASP A 63 -6.12 -11.05 -18.38
C ASP A 63 -7.34 -11.72 -18.99
N GLN A 64 -7.28 -13.02 -19.25
CA GLN A 64 -8.39 -13.79 -19.81
C GLN A 64 -9.54 -13.94 -18.81
N VAL A 65 -9.24 -14.31 -17.55
CA VAL A 65 -10.25 -14.47 -16.50
C VAL A 65 -10.95 -13.16 -16.22
N ASN A 66 -10.18 -12.07 -16.12
CA ASN A 66 -10.74 -10.75 -15.85
C ASN A 66 -11.63 -10.27 -17.01
N ALA A 67 -11.22 -10.46 -18.27
CA ALA A 67 -12.04 -10.11 -19.43
C ALA A 67 -13.38 -10.87 -19.41
N SER A 68 -13.35 -12.17 -19.17
CA SER A 68 -14.56 -13.00 -19.14
C SER A 68 -15.49 -12.63 -17.99
N ILE A 69 -14.95 -12.49 -16.77
CA ILE A 69 -15.79 -12.13 -15.59
C ILE A 69 -16.36 -10.72 -15.76
N THR A 70 -15.59 -9.76 -16.26
CA THR A 70 -16.09 -8.40 -16.54
C THR A 70 -17.27 -8.42 -17.52
N GLU A 71 -17.19 -9.23 -18.58
CA GLU A 71 -18.29 -9.40 -19.51
C GLU A 71 -19.52 -9.98 -18.82
N TRP A 72 -19.35 -11.00 -17.97
CA TRP A 72 -20.46 -11.64 -17.26
C TRP A 72 -21.15 -10.71 -16.27
N VAL A 73 -20.39 -9.92 -15.50
CA VAL A 73 -20.96 -9.05 -14.47
C VAL A 73 -21.39 -7.68 -14.98
N THR A 74 -21.19 -7.41 -16.27
CA THR A 74 -21.61 -6.13 -16.87
C THR A 74 -23.13 -5.98 -16.79
N GLY A 75 -23.58 -4.90 -16.15
CA GLY A 75 -25.01 -4.59 -15.94
C GLY A 75 -25.60 -5.23 -14.68
N ILE A 76 -24.84 -5.99 -13.90
CA ILE A 76 -25.25 -6.48 -12.60
C ILE A 76 -24.99 -5.38 -11.55
N GLU A 77 -25.98 -5.11 -10.72
CA GLU A 77 -25.90 -4.09 -9.65
C GLU A 77 -25.77 -4.72 -8.25
N SER A 78 -26.10 -6.02 -8.12
CA SER A 78 -26.11 -6.74 -6.85
C SER A 78 -24.90 -7.67 -6.74
N LYS A 79 -24.13 -7.55 -5.64
CA LYS A 79 -23.06 -8.51 -5.32
C LYS A 79 -23.57 -9.95 -5.27
N GLN A 80 -24.74 -10.17 -4.69
CA GLN A 80 -25.32 -11.50 -4.58
C GLN A 80 -25.55 -12.15 -5.96
N GLU A 81 -26.11 -11.40 -6.90
CA GLU A 81 -26.31 -11.86 -8.28
C GLU A 81 -24.96 -12.12 -8.98
N ALA A 82 -23.97 -11.24 -8.77
CA ALA A 82 -22.64 -11.44 -9.31
C ALA A 82 -21.96 -12.70 -8.72
N MET A 83 -22.12 -12.97 -7.42
CA MET A 83 -21.62 -14.18 -6.76
C MET A 83 -22.21 -15.44 -7.38
N GLU A 84 -23.55 -15.52 -7.49
CA GLU A 84 -24.24 -16.68 -8.06
C GLU A 84 -23.83 -16.93 -9.50
N LEU A 85 -23.67 -15.84 -10.28
CA LEU A 85 -23.22 -15.96 -11.67
C LEU A 85 -21.78 -16.45 -11.77
N ILE A 86 -20.85 -15.86 -11.03
CA ILE A 86 -19.43 -16.28 -11.04
C ILE A 86 -19.31 -17.73 -10.59
N GLU A 87 -19.98 -18.13 -9.49
CA GLU A 87 -19.98 -19.49 -9.01
C GLU A 87 -20.48 -20.49 -10.04
N SER A 88 -21.55 -20.15 -10.76
CA SER A 88 -22.10 -20.99 -11.83
C SER A 88 -21.16 -21.16 -13.02
N LYS A 89 -20.18 -20.26 -13.17
CA LYS A 89 -19.24 -20.19 -14.29
C LYS A 89 -17.80 -20.58 -13.93
N LEU A 90 -17.57 -21.16 -12.75
CA LEU A 90 -16.22 -21.59 -12.34
C LEU A 90 -15.60 -22.59 -13.33
N SER A 91 -16.39 -23.48 -13.91
CA SER A 91 -15.90 -24.39 -14.96
C SER A 91 -15.42 -23.67 -16.24
N GLU A 92 -15.94 -22.47 -16.53
CA GLU A 92 -15.42 -21.64 -17.63
C GLU A 92 -14.10 -21.00 -17.24
N VAL A 93 -13.92 -20.62 -15.96
CA VAL A 93 -12.62 -20.14 -15.43
C VAL A 93 -11.57 -21.25 -15.49
N GLU A 94 -11.91 -22.48 -15.08
CA GLU A 94 -11.03 -23.66 -15.20
C GLU A 94 -10.62 -23.89 -16.65
N ALA A 95 -11.55 -23.81 -17.60
CA ALA A 95 -11.26 -23.97 -19.03
C ALA A 95 -10.31 -22.90 -19.56
N ILE A 96 -10.39 -21.66 -19.06
CA ILE A 96 -9.44 -20.59 -19.41
C ILE A 96 -8.04 -20.95 -18.92
N VAL A 97 -7.90 -21.39 -17.66
CA VAL A 97 -6.61 -21.80 -17.09
C VAL A 97 -6.01 -22.95 -17.89
N GLU A 98 -6.82 -23.99 -18.18
CA GLU A 98 -6.38 -25.16 -18.98
C GLU A 98 -5.92 -24.75 -20.38
N ALA A 99 -6.67 -23.87 -21.05
CA ALA A 99 -6.32 -23.38 -22.37
C ALA A 99 -4.98 -22.61 -22.38
N GLU A 100 -4.74 -21.77 -21.38
CA GLU A 100 -3.47 -21.03 -21.25
C GLU A 100 -2.29 -21.96 -20.98
N LEU A 101 -2.46 -22.98 -20.11
CA LEU A 101 -1.44 -24.00 -19.87
C LEU A 101 -1.13 -24.78 -21.15
N ALA A 102 -2.17 -25.24 -21.85
CA ALA A 102 -2.02 -26.00 -23.12
C ALA A 102 -1.35 -25.16 -24.19
N ALA A 103 -1.70 -23.88 -24.35
CA ALA A 103 -1.10 -22.97 -25.33
C ALA A 103 0.42 -22.80 -25.11
N LYS A 104 0.89 -22.95 -23.87
CA LYS A 104 2.30 -22.89 -23.50
C LYS A 104 2.98 -24.26 -23.46
N GLY A 105 2.24 -25.35 -23.71
CA GLY A 105 2.74 -26.71 -23.61
C GLY A 105 3.13 -27.14 -22.20
N LEU A 106 2.50 -26.54 -21.19
CA LEU A 106 2.74 -26.82 -19.77
C LEU A 106 1.77 -27.91 -19.29
N ASN A 107 2.30 -28.89 -18.57
CA ASN A 107 1.52 -29.90 -17.86
C ASN A 107 1.72 -29.65 -16.35
N GLN A 108 1.01 -28.66 -15.85
CA GLN A 108 1.09 -28.18 -14.48
C GLN A 108 -0.28 -28.31 -13.82
N ASP A 109 -0.30 -28.80 -12.59
CA ASP A 109 -1.53 -28.85 -11.79
C ASP A 109 -2.04 -27.44 -11.49
N TYR A 110 -3.35 -27.29 -11.35
CA TYR A 110 -3.98 -26.05 -10.93
C TYR A 110 -5.25 -26.34 -10.14
N HIS A 111 -5.69 -25.36 -9.35
CA HIS A 111 -6.95 -25.37 -8.63
C HIS A 111 -7.67 -24.04 -8.84
N VAL A 112 -9.00 -24.09 -8.95
CA VAL A 112 -9.86 -22.91 -9.03
C VAL A 112 -10.97 -23.09 -7.99
N ASP A 113 -11.00 -22.18 -7.03
CA ASP A 113 -11.97 -22.20 -5.92
C ASP A 113 -12.74 -20.87 -5.86
N PHE A 114 -13.96 -20.91 -5.28
CA PHE A 114 -14.73 -19.72 -4.98
C PHE A 114 -15.09 -19.71 -3.50
N GLU A 115 -14.25 -19.04 -2.71
CA GLU A 115 -14.30 -19.15 -1.25
C GLU A 115 -13.93 -17.81 -0.56
N GLN A 116 -13.97 -17.81 0.77
CA GLN A 116 -13.47 -16.72 1.58
C GLN A 116 -11.94 -16.78 1.63
N VAL A 117 -11.29 -15.68 1.21
CA VAL A 117 -9.82 -15.59 1.11
C VAL A 117 -9.35 -14.31 1.79
N ASP A 118 -8.25 -14.41 2.52
CA ASP A 118 -7.58 -13.25 3.13
C ASP A 118 -6.88 -12.39 2.07
N PHE A 119 -7.12 -11.09 2.15
CA PHE A 119 -6.50 -10.07 1.31
C PHE A 119 -5.79 -9.01 2.12
N PRO A 120 -4.64 -8.51 1.65
CA PRO A 120 -4.02 -7.31 2.21
C PRO A 120 -4.81 -6.06 1.80
N THR A 121 -4.57 -4.95 2.49
CA THR A 121 -5.07 -3.64 2.05
C THR A 121 -4.54 -3.31 0.67
N LYS A 122 -5.43 -2.91 -0.24
CA LYS A 122 -5.10 -2.51 -1.61
C LYS A 122 -5.80 -1.21 -1.99
N LEU A 123 -5.09 -0.42 -2.79
CA LEU A 123 -5.59 0.84 -3.33
C LEU A 123 -5.84 0.69 -4.83
N TYR A 124 -7.02 1.08 -5.29
CA TYR A 124 -7.41 1.11 -6.71
C TYR A 124 -7.93 2.51 -7.04
N GLY A 125 -7.07 3.35 -7.64
CA GLY A 125 -7.37 4.76 -7.81
C GLY A 125 -7.52 5.46 -6.45
N ASN A 126 -8.70 6.01 -6.18
CA ASN A 126 -9.04 6.62 -4.88
C ASN A 126 -9.81 5.69 -3.92
N LEU A 127 -10.00 4.42 -4.30
CA LEU A 127 -10.73 3.44 -3.50
C LEU A 127 -9.76 2.59 -2.68
N VAL A 128 -9.98 2.55 -1.37
CA VAL A 128 -9.21 1.71 -0.43
C VAL A 128 -10.04 0.48 -0.10
N TYR A 129 -9.48 -0.68 -0.39
CA TYR A 129 -10.00 -1.98 0.03
C TYR A 129 -9.20 -2.44 1.24
N PRO A 130 -9.75 -2.43 2.44
CA PRO A 130 -9.03 -2.81 3.66
C PRO A 130 -8.61 -4.28 3.65
N ALA A 131 -7.64 -4.61 4.48
CA ALA A 131 -7.27 -6.01 4.71
C ALA A 131 -8.42 -6.76 5.39
N GLY A 132 -8.57 -8.05 5.04
CA GLY A 132 -9.59 -8.92 5.63
C GLY A 132 -10.03 -10.03 4.69
N GLU A 133 -11.05 -10.77 5.10
CA GLU A 133 -11.63 -11.86 4.33
C GLU A 133 -12.64 -11.35 3.31
N TYR A 134 -12.50 -11.81 2.07
CA TYR A 134 -13.41 -11.48 0.97
C TYR A 134 -13.85 -12.73 0.24
N GLN A 135 -15.07 -12.74 -0.27
CA GLN A 135 -15.47 -13.72 -1.27
C GLN A 135 -14.62 -13.52 -2.52
N ALA A 136 -13.96 -14.59 -3.00
CA ALA A 136 -13.00 -14.47 -4.08
C ALA A 136 -12.93 -15.71 -4.97
N VAL A 137 -12.60 -15.50 -6.23
CA VAL A 137 -12.06 -16.55 -7.09
C VAL A 137 -10.57 -16.69 -6.73
N LEU A 138 -10.19 -17.88 -6.28
CA LEU A 138 -8.81 -18.26 -5.97
C LEU A 138 -8.30 -19.21 -7.04
N ILE A 139 -7.22 -18.82 -7.72
CA ILE A 139 -6.54 -19.66 -8.71
C ILE A 139 -5.14 -19.97 -8.19
N THR A 140 -4.87 -21.24 -7.97
CA THR A 140 -3.54 -21.72 -7.57
C THR A 140 -2.90 -22.48 -8.75
N LEU A 141 -1.73 -22.01 -9.19
CA LEU A 141 -0.97 -22.62 -10.28
C LEU A 141 0.20 -23.41 -9.67
N GLY A 142 0.25 -24.72 -9.93
CA GLY A 142 1.26 -25.62 -9.40
C GLY A 142 1.31 -25.59 -7.87
N GLU A 143 2.47 -25.32 -7.31
CA GLU A 143 2.69 -25.28 -5.85
C GLU A 143 2.23 -23.96 -5.20
N GLY A 144 1.89 -22.92 -5.98
CA GLY A 144 1.42 -21.65 -5.47
C GLY A 144 2.45 -20.87 -4.64
N LEU A 145 3.76 -21.11 -4.86
CA LEU A 145 4.84 -20.53 -4.05
C LEU A 145 5.36 -19.18 -4.57
N GLY A 146 4.89 -18.75 -5.75
CA GLY A 146 5.31 -17.48 -6.33
C GLY A 146 4.45 -16.30 -5.87
N GLU A 147 4.85 -15.10 -6.30
CA GLU A 147 4.12 -13.86 -6.02
C GLU A 147 2.66 -13.92 -6.45
N ASN A 148 1.81 -13.41 -5.57
CA ASN A 148 0.37 -13.36 -5.79
C ASN A 148 -0.02 -12.19 -6.71
N TRP A 149 -1.12 -12.37 -7.47
CA TRP A 149 -1.88 -11.29 -8.05
C TRP A 149 -3.15 -11.05 -7.24
N TRP A 150 -3.50 -9.79 -7.01
CA TRP A 150 -4.63 -9.37 -6.22
C TRP A 150 -5.45 -8.36 -6.99
N CYS A 151 -6.74 -8.59 -7.22
CA CYS A 151 -7.61 -7.57 -7.79
C CYS A 151 -9.08 -7.70 -7.35
N VAL A 152 -9.95 -6.83 -7.91
CA VAL A 152 -11.38 -6.78 -7.64
C VAL A 152 -12.13 -7.14 -8.91
N LEU A 153 -13.01 -8.16 -8.81
CA LEU A 153 -13.84 -8.65 -9.91
C LEU A 153 -15.20 -7.95 -9.95
N PHE A 154 -15.72 -7.61 -8.77
CA PHE A 154 -16.98 -6.89 -8.64
C PHE A 154 -16.89 -5.86 -7.50
N PRO A 155 -17.12 -4.57 -7.79
CA PRO A 155 -17.19 -3.99 -9.14
C PRO A 155 -15.88 -4.23 -9.94
N PRO A 156 -15.93 -4.27 -11.29
CA PRO A 156 -14.78 -4.66 -12.11
C PRO A 156 -13.69 -3.57 -12.13
N LEU A 157 -12.67 -3.73 -11.30
CA LEU A 157 -11.56 -2.76 -11.14
C LEU A 157 -10.19 -3.34 -11.51
N CYS A 158 -10.12 -4.61 -11.93
CA CYS A 158 -8.86 -5.27 -12.31
C CYS A 158 -8.08 -4.53 -13.41
N PHE A 159 -8.74 -3.78 -14.29
CA PHE A 159 -8.09 -3.02 -15.36
C PHE A 159 -7.44 -1.72 -14.87
N ILE A 160 -7.94 -1.14 -13.77
CA ILE A 160 -7.41 0.13 -13.23
C ILE A 160 -5.98 -0.08 -12.68
N ASP A 161 -5.70 -1.26 -12.14
CA ASP A 161 -4.38 -1.61 -11.59
C ASP A 161 -3.30 -1.78 -12.69
N MET A 162 -3.72 -2.08 -13.92
CA MET A 162 -2.79 -2.25 -15.05
C MET A 162 -2.25 -0.92 -15.60
N ASP A 163 -3.03 0.15 -15.54
CA ASP A 163 -2.59 1.48 -16.01
C ASP A 163 -1.70 2.19 -14.97
N GLN A 164 -1.81 1.84 -13.69
CA GLN A 164 -1.05 2.49 -12.61
C GLN A 164 0.31 1.82 -12.31
N SER A 165 0.56 0.62 -12.78
CA SER A 165 1.88 -0.03 -12.64
C SER A 165 3.02 0.73 -13.36
N ASN A 166 2.69 1.76 -14.15
CA ASN A 166 3.65 2.66 -14.80
C ASN A 166 3.72 4.07 -14.19
N ALA A 167 2.99 4.39 -13.11
CA ALA A 167 2.79 5.77 -12.67
C ALA A 167 3.17 6.11 -11.22
N VAL A 168 3.61 5.15 -10.40
CA VAL A 168 4.17 5.45 -9.08
C VAL A 168 5.54 4.83 -9.00
N PRO A 169 6.64 5.62 -8.95
CA PRO A 169 7.87 5.10 -8.40
C PRO A 169 7.53 4.70 -6.95
N GLN A 170 7.59 3.41 -6.65
CA GLN A 170 7.78 3.01 -5.27
C GLN A 170 9.07 3.72 -4.84
N GLU A 171 8.95 4.74 -3.99
CA GLU A 171 10.04 5.06 -3.10
C GLU A 171 10.28 3.76 -2.34
N GLU A 172 11.34 3.08 -2.73
CA GLU A 172 11.94 2.02 -1.96
C GLU A 172 12.05 2.56 -0.54
N VAL A 173 11.27 2.01 0.36
CA VAL A 173 11.63 2.03 1.77
C VAL A 173 12.88 1.16 1.79
N GLU A 174 14.04 1.79 1.64
CA GLU A 174 15.32 1.16 1.86
C GLU A 174 15.24 0.49 3.23
N GLU A 175 15.17 -0.83 3.19
CA GLU A 175 15.46 -1.67 4.32
C GLU A 175 16.89 -1.32 4.70
N VAL A 176 17.03 -0.66 5.85
CA VAL A 176 18.33 -0.26 6.38
C VAL A 176 19.10 -1.55 6.68
N GLU A 177 19.88 -1.99 5.71
CA GLU A 177 20.89 -3.01 5.90
C GLU A 177 21.88 -2.45 6.93
N VAL A 178 21.91 -3.07 8.09
CA VAL A 178 22.90 -2.79 9.15
C VAL A 178 24.26 -3.16 8.61
N VAL A 179 24.94 -2.21 8.02
CA VAL A 179 26.36 -2.33 7.68
C VAL A 179 27.15 -2.06 8.95
N GLU A 180 27.87 -3.09 9.42
CA GLU A 180 28.87 -2.98 10.48
C GLU A 180 29.93 -1.93 10.12
N GLU A 181 30.19 -1.10 11.10
CA GLU A 181 31.30 -0.21 11.34
C GLU A 181 32.46 -0.14 10.29
N SER A 182 32.60 1.05 9.74
CA SER A 182 33.91 1.65 9.56
C SER A 182 33.87 3.11 10.04
N ASP A 183 34.71 3.40 11.04
CA ASP A 183 34.92 4.72 11.63
C ASP A 183 35.34 5.74 10.56
N GLU A 184 34.41 6.59 10.13
CA GLU A 184 34.70 7.91 9.61
C GLU A 184 33.67 8.89 10.25
N ASP A 185 34.24 9.86 10.99
CA ASP A 185 33.50 10.91 11.70
C ASP A 185 32.59 11.69 10.76
N VAL A 186 31.33 11.31 10.71
CA VAL A 186 30.27 12.13 10.11
C VAL A 186 29.77 13.09 11.18
N GLU A 187 30.31 14.31 11.22
CA GLU A 187 29.73 15.41 12.00
C GLU A 187 28.34 15.74 11.48
N VAL A 188 27.32 15.10 12.05
CA VAL A 188 25.94 15.54 11.85
C VAL A 188 25.72 16.83 12.63
N SER A 189 25.95 17.93 11.96
CA SER A 189 25.68 19.26 12.48
C SER A 189 24.18 19.45 12.66
N PHE A 190 23.68 19.28 13.87
CA PHE A 190 22.30 19.60 14.23
C PHE A 190 22.10 21.11 14.29
N PHE A 191 21.97 21.75 13.13
CA PHE A 191 21.75 23.20 12.99
C PHE A 191 20.68 23.74 13.95
N PHE A 192 19.63 22.97 14.20
CA PHE A 192 18.58 23.34 15.14
C PHE A 192 19.05 23.35 16.61
N VAL A 193 19.91 22.40 16.99
CA VAL A 193 20.42 22.33 18.39
C VAL A 193 21.33 23.52 18.68
N ASP A 194 22.19 23.89 17.74
CA ASP A 194 23.09 25.05 17.89
C ASP A 194 22.32 26.36 17.82
N PHE A 195 21.30 26.47 16.98
CA PHE A 195 20.43 27.63 16.93
C PHE A 195 19.65 27.82 18.24
N PHE A 196 19.08 26.75 18.81
CA PHE A 196 18.35 26.84 20.09
C PHE A 196 19.27 27.06 21.28
N LYS A 197 20.49 26.48 21.31
CA LYS A 197 21.51 26.81 22.32
C LYS A 197 21.90 28.26 22.26
N GLY A 198 22.24 28.79 21.09
CA GLY A 198 22.58 30.22 20.94
C GLY A 198 21.44 31.16 21.32
N LEU A 199 20.19 30.80 21.03
CA LEU A 199 19.02 31.54 21.43
C LEU A 199 18.78 31.49 22.95
N PHE A 200 19.01 30.35 23.57
CA PHE A 200 18.86 30.13 25.02
C PHE A 200 19.94 30.91 25.80
N ASP A 201 21.19 30.85 25.38
CA ASP A 201 22.28 31.60 25.98
C ASP A 201 22.10 33.12 25.81
N SER A 202 21.52 33.58 24.71
CA SER A 202 21.19 34.99 24.47
C SER A 202 20.00 35.51 25.31
N LEU A 203 19.07 34.62 25.70
CA LEU A 203 17.87 34.99 26.46
C LEU A 203 18.00 34.78 27.97
N PHE A 204 18.88 33.88 28.40
CA PHE A 204 19.01 33.44 29.79
C PHE A 204 20.43 33.43 30.34
N GLY A 205 21.45 33.83 29.54
CA GLY A 205 22.82 34.00 29.97
C GLY A 205 22.92 35.20 30.92
N ASP A 206 22.99 34.92 32.21
CA ASP A 206 23.12 35.90 33.29
C ASP A 206 24.57 36.41 33.37
N ASP A 207 24.73 37.74 33.46
CA ASP A 207 26.00 38.44 33.62
C ASP A 207 26.65 38.04 34.98
N THR A 208 27.52 37.06 34.97
CA THR A 208 28.47 36.86 36.07
C THR A 208 29.73 37.65 35.80
N THR A 209 29.74 38.88 36.32
CA THR A 209 30.90 39.77 36.41
C THR A 209 32.06 39.08 37.14
N THR A 210 33.10 38.75 36.40
CA THR A 210 34.40 38.35 37.03
C THR A 210 35.08 39.57 37.65
N VAL A 211 35.09 39.60 38.97
CA VAL A 211 35.90 40.51 39.76
C VAL A 211 37.37 40.07 39.63
N ALA A 212 38.16 40.89 38.95
CA ALA A 212 39.63 40.71 38.95
C ALA A 212 40.19 41.04 40.35
N THR A 213 40.87 40.07 40.99
CA THR A 213 41.72 40.30 42.16
C THR A 213 43.16 40.27 41.70
N ASN A 214 43.81 41.46 41.66
CA ASN A 214 45.26 41.62 41.65
C ASN A 214 45.82 41.26 43.04
N GLN A 215 46.76 40.36 43.12
CA GLN A 215 48.05 40.44 43.88
C GLN A 215 48.98 39.35 43.36
#